data_7c766148343e58f5dc09196312f1787a
#
_entry.id   7c766148343e58f5dc09196312f1787a
#
_cell.length_a   1.000
_cell.length_b   1.000
_cell.length_c   1.000
_cell.angle_alpha   90.00
_cell.angle_beta   90.00
_cell.angle_gamma   90.00
#
_symmetry.space_group_name_H-M   'P 1'
#
loop_
_entity.id
_entity.type
_entity.pdbx_description
1 polymer ?
#
loop_
_entity_poly.entity_id
_entity_poly.type
_entity_poly.pdbx_seq_one_letter_code
_entity_poly.pdbx_strand_id
1 'polypeptide(L)'
;MPRPKRADEAHCLYHALNRGNAKSVIFKKDADFHAFERILAEGLERYPCQILAYQLMSNHWHFVLRPTEDGGMSNFLRWVTLTHTQRYHAHYGTSGEGHVYQGRFKSFPIQDDEHFFVVARYVERNALRANLVNRAEQWRWGSLFRWLTTPEPDPRLLSAWPLARLPNWVNRVNEPLTDKEFEAVRLSIKRGSPFGNETWVESIARRFGLESTLRPRGRPQVRNSQNKDS
;
A
#
# COMPACT_ATOMS: atom_id res chain seq x y z
N MET A 1 23.37 -2.88 9.84
CA MET A 1 22.65 -4.14 9.63
C MET A 1 21.94 -4.09 8.27
N PRO A 2 22.05 -5.12 7.43
CA PRO A 2 21.29 -5.18 6.20
C PRO A 2 19.78 -5.16 6.54
N ARG A 3 18.98 -4.43 5.74
CA ARG A 3 17.53 -4.44 5.93
C ARG A 3 16.96 -5.83 5.63
N PRO A 4 16.02 -6.34 6.43
CA PRO A 4 15.40 -7.63 6.17
C PRO A 4 14.79 -7.65 4.76
N LYS A 5 14.77 -8.84 4.14
CA LYS A 5 14.04 -9.06 2.89
C LYS A 5 12.56 -8.70 3.12
N ARG A 6 11.90 -8.15 2.10
CA ARG A 6 10.45 -7.97 2.14
C ARG A 6 9.75 -9.31 2.04
N ALA A 7 8.63 -9.43 2.74
CA ALA A 7 7.64 -10.42 2.41
C ALA A 7 7.12 -10.11 0.99
N ASP A 8 7.26 -11.07 0.08
CA ASP A 8 6.83 -10.95 -1.31
C ASP A 8 6.71 -12.34 -1.91
N GLU A 9 5.74 -13.10 -1.42
CA GLU A 9 5.45 -14.46 -1.84
C GLU A 9 4.21 -14.47 -2.72
N ALA A 10 4.21 -15.36 -3.71
CA ALA A 10 3.11 -15.55 -4.64
C ALA A 10 1.77 -15.78 -3.91
N HIS A 11 0.71 -15.23 -4.48
CA HIS A 11 -0.68 -15.35 -4.03
C HIS A 11 -1.00 -14.77 -2.65
N CYS A 12 -0.02 -14.26 -1.90
CA CYS A 12 -0.27 -13.50 -0.68
C CYS A 12 -0.76 -12.08 -0.99
N LEU A 13 -1.55 -11.53 -0.09
CA LEU A 13 -2.05 -10.16 -0.21
C LEU A 13 -1.14 -9.18 0.51
N TYR A 14 -0.90 -8.04 -0.11
CA TYR A 14 -0.05 -7.00 0.44
C TYR A 14 -0.68 -5.63 0.30
N HIS A 15 -0.62 -4.83 1.36
CA HIS A 15 -0.72 -3.39 1.21
C HIS A 15 0.66 -2.82 0.90
N ALA A 16 0.74 -1.93 -0.08
CA ALA A 16 1.96 -1.21 -0.42
C ALA A 16 1.69 0.29 -0.53
N LEU A 17 2.66 1.11 -0.15
CA LEU A 17 2.57 2.56 -0.26
C LEU A 17 3.94 3.20 -0.49
N ASN A 18 3.94 4.33 -1.17
CA ASN A 18 5.08 5.24 -1.21
C ASN A 18 4.62 6.70 -1.20
N ARG A 19 5.51 7.58 -0.83
CA ARG A 19 5.23 9.01 -0.68
C ARG A 19 6.35 9.85 -1.30
N GLY A 20 5.97 11.01 -1.81
CA GLY A 20 6.91 12.03 -2.28
C GLY A 20 7.91 12.43 -1.21
N ASN A 21 9.14 12.71 -1.62
CA ASN A 21 10.19 13.19 -0.74
C ASN A 21 9.75 14.47 -0.03
N ALA A 22 10.04 14.60 1.27
CA ALA A 22 9.58 15.70 2.11
C ALA A 22 8.06 15.98 2.02
N LYS A 23 7.25 14.95 1.69
CA LYS A 23 5.81 15.04 1.42
C LYS A 23 5.45 15.88 0.18
N SER A 24 6.40 16.09 -0.72
CA SER A 24 6.21 16.85 -1.96
C SER A 24 5.10 16.25 -2.81
N VAL A 25 4.41 17.11 -3.55
CA VAL A 25 3.40 16.74 -4.55
C VAL A 25 4.11 16.03 -5.71
N ILE A 26 3.66 14.82 -6.03
CA ILE A 26 4.16 13.98 -7.13
C ILE A 26 3.17 13.85 -8.28
N PHE A 27 1.93 14.29 -8.07
CA PHE A 27 0.89 14.42 -9.09
C PHE A 27 0.29 15.83 -8.98
N LYS A 28 0.69 16.74 -9.86
CA LYS A 28 0.35 18.18 -9.81
C LYS A 28 -0.93 18.51 -10.59
N LYS A 29 -1.26 17.68 -11.58
CA LYS A 29 -2.40 17.86 -12.50
C LYS A 29 -2.92 16.50 -12.97
N ASP A 30 -4.12 16.45 -13.51
CA ASP A 30 -4.78 15.22 -13.98
C ASP A 30 -3.90 14.41 -14.95
N ALA A 31 -3.15 15.10 -15.83
CA ALA A 31 -2.24 14.43 -16.76
C ALA A 31 -1.15 13.59 -16.07
N ASP A 32 -0.72 13.98 -14.85
CA ASP A 32 0.28 13.23 -14.09
C ASP A 32 -0.29 11.92 -13.56
N PHE A 33 -1.53 11.96 -13.05
CA PHE A 33 -2.25 10.76 -12.63
C PHE A 33 -2.45 9.79 -13.80
N HIS A 34 -2.91 10.29 -14.95
CA HIS A 34 -3.05 9.48 -16.15
C HIS A 34 -1.72 8.90 -16.62
N ALA A 35 -0.63 9.68 -16.57
CA ALA A 35 0.69 9.19 -16.92
C ALA A 35 1.13 8.06 -15.98
N PHE A 36 0.82 8.18 -14.68
CA PHE A 36 1.13 7.14 -13.72
C PHE A 36 0.28 5.89 -13.92
N GLU A 37 -1.01 6.02 -14.24
CA GLU A 37 -1.88 4.88 -14.57
C GLU A 37 -1.38 4.11 -15.81
N ARG A 38 -0.85 4.81 -16.82
CA ARG A 38 -0.17 4.14 -17.95
C ARG A 38 1.09 3.39 -17.53
N ILE A 39 1.89 3.96 -16.62
CA ILE A 39 3.05 3.26 -16.05
C ILE A 39 2.60 2.01 -15.28
N LEU A 40 1.49 2.07 -14.54
CA LEU A 40 0.95 0.87 -13.87
C LEU A 40 0.59 -0.22 -14.89
N ALA A 41 -0.10 0.14 -15.97
CA ALA A 41 -0.47 -0.82 -17.02
C ALA A 41 0.76 -1.46 -17.68
N GLU A 42 1.73 -0.64 -18.10
CA GLU A 42 3.01 -1.12 -18.64
C GLU A 42 3.75 -2.05 -17.66
N GLY A 43 3.65 -1.77 -16.37
CA GLY A 43 4.23 -2.60 -15.31
C GLY A 43 3.52 -3.93 -15.14
N LEU A 44 2.19 -3.96 -15.24
CA LEU A 44 1.38 -5.20 -15.15
C LEU A 44 1.62 -6.13 -16.34
N GLU A 45 1.92 -5.60 -17.51
CA GLU A 45 2.32 -6.40 -18.68
C GLU A 45 3.69 -7.07 -18.50
N ARG A 46 4.57 -6.50 -17.67
CA ARG A 46 5.97 -6.94 -17.52
C ARG A 46 6.20 -7.82 -16.30
N TYR A 47 5.39 -7.64 -15.27
CA TYR A 47 5.63 -8.29 -13.97
C TYR A 47 4.37 -8.98 -13.47
N PRO A 48 4.50 -10.20 -12.93
CA PRO A 48 3.39 -11.03 -12.48
C PRO A 48 2.80 -10.50 -11.17
N CYS A 49 1.97 -9.46 -11.27
CA CYS A 49 1.32 -8.80 -10.12
C CYS A 49 -0.10 -8.38 -10.49
N GLN A 50 -0.99 -8.42 -9.53
CA GLN A 50 -2.39 -7.99 -9.65
C GLN A 50 -2.65 -6.80 -8.75
N ILE A 51 -3.36 -5.78 -9.27
CA ILE A 51 -3.85 -4.65 -8.47
C ILE A 51 -5.31 -4.95 -8.10
N LEU A 52 -5.58 -5.09 -6.81
CA LEU A 52 -6.92 -5.37 -6.27
C LEU A 52 -7.65 -4.10 -5.84
N ALA A 53 -6.91 -3.16 -5.25
CA ALA A 53 -7.40 -1.83 -4.92
C ALA A 53 -6.24 -0.83 -4.98
N TYR A 54 -6.54 0.44 -5.29
CA TYR A 54 -5.56 1.51 -5.24
C TYR A 54 -6.17 2.87 -4.97
N GLN A 55 -5.33 3.80 -4.54
CA GLN A 55 -5.66 5.21 -4.40
C GLN A 55 -4.43 6.05 -4.69
N LEU A 56 -4.51 6.91 -5.68
CA LEU A 56 -3.47 7.90 -5.98
C LEU A 56 -3.87 9.22 -5.32
N MET A 57 -3.00 9.74 -4.47
CA MET A 57 -3.15 11.03 -3.80
C MET A 57 -2.09 11.98 -4.34
N SER A 58 -2.27 13.27 -4.25
CA SER A 58 -1.35 14.26 -4.82
C SER A 58 0.14 14.02 -4.46
N ASN A 59 0.43 13.48 -3.27
CA ASN A 59 1.79 13.29 -2.77
C ASN A 59 2.14 11.86 -2.35
N HIS A 60 1.26 10.89 -2.54
CA HIS A 60 1.50 9.49 -2.20
C HIS A 60 0.49 8.58 -2.90
N TRP A 61 0.76 7.29 -2.88
CA TRP A 61 -0.15 6.27 -3.39
C TRP A 61 -0.23 5.08 -2.45
N HIS A 62 -1.36 4.39 -2.48
CA HIS A 62 -1.65 3.13 -1.81
C HIS A 62 -2.10 2.09 -2.81
N PHE A 63 -1.64 0.86 -2.64
CA PHE A 63 -2.09 -0.31 -3.40
C PHE A 63 -2.43 -1.46 -2.46
N VAL A 64 -3.42 -2.26 -2.85
CA VAL A 64 -3.58 -3.64 -2.41
C VAL A 64 -3.20 -4.52 -3.58
N LEU A 65 -2.16 -5.33 -3.40
CA LEU A 65 -1.53 -6.12 -4.46
C LEU A 65 -1.56 -7.61 -4.13
N ARG A 66 -1.58 -8.43 -5.19
CA ARG A 66 -1.37 -9.86 -5.12
C ARG A 66 -0.34 -10.27 -6.20
N PRO A 67 0.93 -10.54 -5.86
CA PRO A 67 1.87 -11.13 -6.80
C PRO A 67 1.42 -12.53 -7.19
N THR A 68 1.63 -12.93 -8.44
CA THR A 68 1.34 -14.30 -8.92
C THR A 68 2.59 -15.17 -8.94
N GLU A 69 3.77 -14.57 -8.70
CA GLU A 69 5.06 -15.24 -8.52
C GLU A 69 5.82 -14.59 -7.37
N ASP A 70 6.76 -15.33 -6.78
CA ASP A 70 7.61 -14.82 -5.70
C ASP A 70 8.46 -13.62 -6.18
N GLY A 71 8.45 -12.53 -5.40
CA GLY A 71 9.14 -11.30 -5.76
C GLY A 71 8.41 -10.41 -6.77
N GLY A 72 7.23 -10.85 -7.27
CA GLY A 72 6.44 -10.13 -8.28
C GLY A 72 6.07 -8.71 -7.86
N MET A 73 5.59 -8.50 -6.62
CA MET A 73 5.27 -7.17 -6.10
C MET A 73 6.51 -6.27 -6.07
N SER A 74 7.63 -6.78 -5.59
CA SER A 74 8.86 -5.98 -5.47
C SER A 74 9.41 -5.56 -6.84
N ASN A 75 9.39 -6.47 -7.81
CA ASN A 75 9.82 -6.18 -9.17
C ASN A 75 8.89 -5.17 -9.85
N PHE A 76 7.59 -5.38 -9.75
CA PHE A 76 6.57 -4.45 -10.25
C PHE A 76 6.75 -3.04 -9.67
N LEU A 77 6.74 -2.89 -8.34
CA LEU A 77 6.80 -1.58 -7.70
C LEU A 77 8.18 -0.92 -7.85
N ARG A 78 9.27 -1.68 -7.95
CA ARG A 78 10.59 -1.15 -8.27
C ARG A 78 10.58 -0.52 -9.65
N TRP A 79 10.04 -1.23 -10.64
CA TRP A 79 9.95 -0.74 -12.01
C TRP A 79 9.04 0.49 -12.11
N VAL A 80 7.84 0.43 -11.53
CA VAL A 80 6.88 1.56 -11.50
C VAL A 80 7.51 2.82 -10.89
N THR A 81 8.14 2.70 -9.72
CA THR A 81 8.74 3.87 -9.05
C THR A 81 9.93 4.43 -9.80
N LEU A 82 10.76 3.58 -10.39
CA LEU A 82 11.90 4.00 -11.21
C LEU A 82 11.42 4.72 -12.48
N THR A 83 10.52 4.10 -13.24
CA THR A 83 9.96 4.66 -14.48
C THR A 83 9.24 5.99 -14.22
N HIS A 84 8.42 6.05 -13.15
CA HIS A 84 7.78 7.30 -12.75
C HIS A 84 8.81 8.38 -12.41
N THR A 85 9.85 8.06 -11.65
CA THR A 85 10.92 9.02 -11.32
C THR A 85 11.60 9.56 -12.57
N GLN A 86 11.97 8.69 -13.50
CA GLN A 86 12.61 9.09 -14.76
C GLN A 86 11.70 9.99 -15.60
N ARG A 87 10.44 9.58 -15.81
CA ARG A 87 9.46 10.35 -16.59
C ARG A 87 9.08 11.67 -15.89
N TYR A 88 8.99 11.69 -14.56
CA TYR A 88 8.73 12.90 -13.78
C TYR A 88 9.85 13.92 -13.99
N HIS A 89 11.11 13.51 -13.78
CA HIS A 89 12.25 14.40 -13.97
C HIS A 89 12.37 14.92 -15.40
N ALA A 90 12.16 14.06 -16.41
CA ALA A 90 12.17 14.47 -17.81
C ALA A 90 11.06 15.48 -18.12
N HIS A 91 9.84 15.25 -17.57
CA HIS A 91 8.69 16.14 -17.82
C HIS A 91 8.81 17.50 -17.13
N TYR A 92 9.35 17.52 -15.90
CA TYR A 92 9.46 18.75 -15.09
C TYR A 92 10.82 19.43 -15.17
N GLY A 93 11.77 18.89 -15.93
CA GLY A 93 13.12 19.46 -16.04
C GLY A 93 13.92 19.45 -14.75
N THR A 94 13.63 18.50 -13.84
CA THR A 94 14.20 18.43 -12.49
C THR A 94 15.28 17.34 -12.35
N SER A 95 15.91 16.95 -13.46
CA SER A 95 17.02 15.97 -13.42
C SER A 95 18.17 16.50 -12.57
N GLY A 96 18.59 15.72 -11.57
CA GLY A 96 19.63 16.14 -10.61
C GLY A 96 19.12 16.83 -9.35
N GLU A 97 17.85 17.17 -9.23
CA GLU A 97 17.28 17.86 -8.04
C GLU A 97 16.91 16.92 -6.88
N GLY A 98 17.36 15.67 -6.92
CA GLY A 98 17.17 14.71 -5.83
C GLY A 98 16.06 13.69 -6.10
N HIS A 99 15.54 13.10 -5.04
CA HIS A 99 14.62 11.97 -5.13
C HIS A 99 13.15 12.40 -5.21
N VAL A 100 12.39 11.86 -6.17
CA VAL A 100 10.92 12.04 -6.22
C VAL A 100 10.25 11.39 -5.01
N TYR A 101 10.69 10.20 -4.62
CA TYR A 101 10.13 9.45 -3.50
C TYR A 101 11.02 9.54 -2.26
N GLN A 102 10.39 9.51 -1.07
CA GLN A 102 11.06 9.55 0.24
C GLN A 102 12.04 8.37 0.45
N GLY A 103 11.89 7.31 -0.35
CA GLY A 103 12.70 6.11 -0.30
C GLY A 103 12.00 4.93 -0.95
N ARG A 104 12.41 3.71 -0.60
CA ARG A 104 11.73 2.52 -1.08
C ARG A 104 10.30 2.46 -0.54
N PHE A 105 9.35 1.93 -1.33
CA PHE A 105 7.98 1.71 -0.87
C PHE A 105 7.94 0.86 0.41
N LYS A 106 6.91 1.07 1.22
CA LYS A 106 6.59 0.24 2.39
C LYS A 106 5.54 -0.78 2.00
N SER A 107 5.57 -1.95 2.61
CA SER A 107 4.52 -2.96 2.44
C SER A 107 4.35 -3.78 3.72
N PHE A 108 3.17 -4.39 3.85
CA PHE A 108 2.88 -5.39 4.87
C PHE A 108 1.90 -6.44 4.32
N PRO A 109 2.01 -7.72 4.77
CA PRO A 109 1.06 -8.76 4.40
C PRO A 109 -0.32 -8.55 5.02
N ILE A 110 -1.36 -8.96 4.30
CA ILE A 110 -2.77 -8.88 4.74
C ILE A 110 -3.33 -10.31 4.73
N GLN A 111 -4.08 -10.68 5.75
CA GLN A 111 -4.87 -11.92 5.75
C GLN A 111 -6.02 -11.82 4.73
N ASP A 112 -6.27 -12.89 4.00
CA ASP A 112 -7.23 -12.98 2.90
C ASP A 112 -8.66 -13.33 3.37
N ASP A 113 -9.12 -12.65 4.40
CA ASP A 113 -10.45 -12.74 4.99
C ASP A 113 -11.06 -11.33 5.16
N GLU A 114 -11.83 -11.11 6.23
CA GLU A 114 -12.39 -9.79 6.54
C GLU A 114 -11.33 -8.68 6.70
N HIS A 115 -10.09 -9.03 7.04
CA HIS A 115 -9.00 -8.06 7.15
C HIS A 115 -8.64 -7.43 5.80
N PHE A 116 -8.80 -8.18 4.70
CA PHE A 116 -8.68 -7.62 3.36
C PHE A 116 -9.66 -6.48 3.13
N PHE A 117 -10.95 -6.64 3.53
CA PHE A 117 -11.95 -5.58 3.37
C PHE A 117 -11.63 -4.34 4.18
N VAL A 118 -11.08 -4.50 5.39
CA VAL A 118 -10.65 -3.35 6.23
C VAL A 118 -9.58 -2.54 5.51
N VAL A 119 -8.56 -3.21 4.96
CA VAL A 119 -7.48 -2.53 4.23
C VAL A 119 -7.97 -1.93 2.92
N ALA A 120 -8.81 -2.63 2.15
CA ALA A 120 -9.41 -2.10 0.93
C ALA A 120 -10.23 -0.83 1.22
N ARG A 121 -11.08 -0.83 2.27
CA ARG A 121 -11.79 0.37 2.74
C ARG A 121 -10.83 1.50 3.11
N TYR A 122 -9.79 1.19 3.87
CA TYR A 122 -8.78 2.19 4.23
C TYR A 122 -8.16 2.85 3.01
N VAL A 123 -7.84 2.06 1.98
CA VAL A 123 -7.25 2.55 0.72
C VAL A 123 -8.26 3.39 -0.05
N GLU A 124 -9.43 2.86 -0.36
CA GLU A 124 -10.43 3.50 -1.20
C GLU A 124 -11.08 4.74 -0.55
N ARG A 125 -11.08 4.82 0.79
CA ARG A 125 -11.59 5.98 1.55
C ARG A 125 -10.57 7.12 1.67
N ASN A 126 -9.33 6.96 1.25
CA ASN A 126 -8.23 7.89 1.59
C ASN A 126 -8.51 9.33 1.14
N ALA A 127 -9.06 9.54 -0.07
CA ALA A 127 -9.40 10.88 -0.57
C ALA A 127 -10.56 11.51 0.21
N LEU A 128 -11.60 10.74 0.53
CA LEU A 128 -12.71 11.21 1.38
C LEU A 128 -12.20 11.59 2.78
N ARG A 129 -11.35 10.77 3.39
CA ARG A 129 -10.74 11.06 4.69
C ARG A 129 -9.84 12.30 4.66
N ALA A 130 -9.26 12.61 3.51
CA ALA A 130 -8.44 13.81 3.30
C ALA A 130 -9.28 15.04 2.91
N ASN A 131 -10.62 14.96 2.93
CA ASN A 131 -11.58 16.01 2.55
C ASN A 131 -11.37 16.54 1.11
N LEU A 132 -10.88 15.68 0.20
CA LEU A 132 -10.72 16.04 -1.22
C LEU A 132 -12.00 15.82 -2.03
N VAL A 133 -12.89 14.99 -1.52
CA VAL A 133 -14.21 14.68 -2.08
C VAL A 133 -15.22 14.50 -0.97
N ASN A 134 -16.52 14.64 -1.29
CA ASN A 134 -17.61 14.42 -0.32
C ASN A 134 -18.02 12.94 -0.23
N ARG A 135 -17.71 12.14 -1.23
CA ARG A 135 -17.94 10.69 -1.28
C ARG A 135 -16.75 9.99 -1.95
N ALA A 136 -16.38 8.82 -1.46
CA ALA A 136 -15.16 8.12 -1.88
C ALA A 136 -15.15 7.79 -3.39
N GLU A 137 -16.29 7.41 -3.95
CA GLU A 137 -16.47 7.09 -5.37
C GLU A 137 -16.30 8.30 -6.31
N GLN A 138 -16.32 9.52 -5.80
CA GLN A 138 -16.07 10.73 -6.58
C GLN A 138 -14.58 10.93 -6.91
N TRP A 139 -13.68 10.23 -6.20
CA TRP A 139 -12.26 10.35 -6.45
C TRP A 139 -11.84 9.48 -7.63
N ARG A 140 -11.69 10.13 -8.80
CA ARG A 140 -11.44 9.43 -10.06
C ARG A 140 -10.10 8.65 -10.11
N TRP A 141 -9.14 8.99 -9.26
CA TRP A 141 -7.80 8.39 -9.21
C TRP A 141 -7.71 7.24 -8.20
N GLY A 142 -8.77 6.47 -8.10
CA GLY A 142 -8.88 5.33 -7.18
C GLY A 142 -9.66 4.16 -7.76
N SER A 143 -9.45 2.99 -7.18
CA SER A 143 -10.09 1.74 -7.61
C SER A 143 -11.60 1.76 -7.49
N LEU A 144 -12.16 2.42 -6.47
CA LEU A 144 -13.63 2.48 -6.30
C LEU A 144 -14.32 3.19 -7.48
N PHE A 145 -13.76 4.32 -7.94
CA PHE A 145 -14.27 5.01 -9.12
C PHE A 145 -14.22 4.10 -10.35
N ARG A 146 -13.06 3.46 -10.62
CA ARG A 146 -12.89 2.56 -11.77
C ARG A 146 -13.84 1.39 -11.74
N TRP A 147 -14.00 0.78 -10.58
CA TRP A 147 -14.90 -0.35 -10.38
C TRP A 147 -16.36 -0.01 -10.71
N LEU A 148 -16.80 1.23 -10.42
CA LEU A 148 -18.17 1.70 -10.68
C LEU A 148 -18.38 2.20 -12.11
N THR A 149 -17.30 2.50 -12.82
CA THR A 149 -17.35 2.96 -14.22
C THR A 149 -17.34 1.76 -15.15
N THR A 150 -18.38 1.62 -15.97
CA THR A 150 -18.51 0.52 -16.93
C THR A 150 -18.63 1.08 -18.36
N PRO A 151 -17.77 0.69 -19.30
CA PRO A 151 -16.58 -0.15 -19.09
C PRO A 151 -15.51 0.51 -18.18
N GLU A 152 -14.64 -0.31 -17.56
CA GLU A 152 -13.51 0.24 -16.80
C GLU A 152 -12.68 1.20 -17.68
N PRO A 153 -12.30 2.38 -17.17
CA PRO A 153 -11.48 3.32 -17.93
C PRO A 153 -10.16 2.71 -18.43
N ASP A 154 -9.75 3.10 -19.64
CA ASP A 154 -8.46 2.70 -20.19
C ASP A 154 -7.30 3.49 -19.51
N PRO A 155 -6.17 2.84 -19.22
CA PRO A 155 -5.91 1.41 -19.30
C PRO A 155 -6.61 0.62 -18.20
N ARG A 156 -6.98 -0.63 -18.46
CA ARG A 156 -7.51 -1.53 -17.42
C ARG A 156 -6.44 -1.88 -16.42
N LEU A 157 -6.73 -1.69 -15.14
CA LEU A 157 -5.77 -1.86 -14.05
C LEU A 157 -6.21 -2.88 -13.01
N LEU A 158 -7.52 -3.09 -12.84
CA LEU A 158 -8.04 -3.86 -11.73
C LEU A 158 -8.17 -5.34 -12.05
N SER A 159 -7.75 -6.16 -11.12
CA SER A 159 -7.99 -7.60 -11.11
C SER A 159 -9.15 -7.94 -10.17
N ALA A 160 -9.79 -9.10 -10.42
CA ALA A 160 -10.83 -9.62 -9.54
C ALA A 160 -10.30 -9.80 -8.10
N TRP A 161 -11.14 -9.47 -7.13
CA TRP A 161 -10.84 -9.68 -5.72
C TRP A 161 -10.82 -11.19 -5.38
N PRO A 162 -10.01 -11.62 -4.40
CA PRO A 162 -10.00 -13.00 -3.95
C PRO A 162 -11.29 -13.41 -3.22
N LEU A 163 -12.02 -12.43 -2.71
CA LEU A 163 -13.28 -12.58 -1.99
C LEU A 163 -14.40 -11.85 -2.74
N ALA A 164 -15.61 -12.37 -2.67
CA ALA A 164 -16.78 -11.68 -3.20
C ALA A 164 -16.92 -10.31 -2.54
N ARG A 165 -17.12 -9.27 -3.34
CA ARG A 165 -17.31 -7.91 -2.81
C ARG A 165 -18.57 -7.87 -1.95
N LEU A 166 -18.44 -7.28 -0.76
CA LEU A 166 -19.55 -7.21 0.19
C LEU A 166 -20.72 -6.39 -0.40
N PRO A 167 -21.98 -6.76 -0.09
CA PRO A 167 -23.13 -5.94 -0.41
C PRO A 167 -22.95 -4.51 0.11
N ASN A 168 -23.46 -3.53 -0.63
CA ASN A 168 -23.37 -2.09 -0.27
C ASN A 168 -21.92 -1.60 -0.04
N TRP A 169 -20.96 -2.16 -0.78
CA TRP A 169 -19.54 -1.81 -0.61
C TRP A 169 -19.27 -0.30 -0.67
N VAL A 170 -19.91 0.43 -1.59
CA VAL A 170 -19.79 1.89 -1.70
C VAL A 170 -20.18 2.58 -0.40
N ASN A 171 -21.28 2.19 0.22
CA ASN A 171 -21.71 2.76 1.49
C ASN A 171 -20.71 2.44 2.61
N ARG A 172 -20.24 1.18 2.65
CA ARG A 172 -19.19 0.77 3.61
C ARG A 172 -17.90 1.57 3.48
N VAL A 173 -17.48 1.91 2.26
CA VAL A 173 -16.29 2.77 2.04
C VAL A 173 -16.57 4.19 2.52
N ASN A 174 -17.77 4.70 2.37
CA ASN A 174 -18.13 6.05 2.83
C ASN A 174 -18.31 6.15 4.35
N GLU A 175 -18.55 5.04 5.04
CA GLU A 175 -18.56 5.00 6.51
C GLU A 175 -17.13 5.02 7.07
N PRO A 176 -16.85 5.76 8.16
CA PRO A 176 -15.57 5.71 8.84
C PRO A 176 -15.20 4.28 9.27
N LEU A 177 -13.92 3.94 9.21
CA LEU A 177 -13.43 2.79 9.95
C LEU A 177 -13.61 3.06 11.46
N THR A 178 -13.79 2.02 12.24
CA THR A 178 -13.69 2.14 13.70
C THR A 178 -12.29 2.62 14.09
N ASP A 179 -12.15 3.29 15.23
CA ASP A 179 -10.85 3.74 15.72
C ASP A 179 -9.86 2.58 15.85
N LYS A 180 -10.36 1.41 16.29
CA LYS A 180 -9.56 0.19 16.41
C LYS A 180 -9.03 -0.28 15.05
N GLU A 181 -9.88 -0.38 14.03
CA GLU A 181 -9.47 -0.76 12.66
C GLU A 181 -8.46 0.25 12.10
N PHE A 182 -8.76 1.53 12.23
CA PHE A 182 -7.92 2.60 11.71
C PHE A 182 -6.52 2.59 12.33
N GLU A 183 -6.43 2.53 13.66
CA GLU A 183 -5.14 2.50 14.34
C GLU A 183 -4.37 1.20 14.08
N ALA A 184 -5.05 0.05 13.94
CA ALA A 184 -4.41 -1.21 13.58
C ALA A 184 -3.76 -1.15 12.19
N VAL A 185 -4.48 -0.64 11.17
CA VAL A 185 -3.90 -0.45 9.81
C VAL A 185 -2.73 0.54 9.86
N ARG A 186 -2.86 1.65 10.58
CA ARG A 186 -1.77 2.63 10.73
C ARG A 186 -0.53 2.04 11.41
N LEU A 187 -0.74 1.17 12.39
CA LEU A 187 0.34 0.47 13.07
C LEU A 187 1.09 -0.41 12.07
N SER A 188 0.37 -1.19 11.27
CA SER A 188 0.97 -2.04 10.22
C SER A 188 1.71 -1.19 9.18
N ILE A 189 1.17 -0.06 8.74
CA ILE A 189 1.86 0.90 7.86
C ILE A 189 3.16 1.42 8.49
N LYS A 190 3.14 1.74 9.78
CA LYS A 190 4.28 2.30 10.50
C LYS A 190 5.39 1.28 10.72
N ARG A 191 5.02 0.03 11.00
CA ARG A 191 5.94 -1.04 11.41
C ARG A 191 6.32 -1.98 10.27
N GLY A 192 5.47 -2.16 9.26
CA GLY A 192 5.55 -3.23 8.28
C GLY A 192 5.09 -4.57 8.86
N SER A 193 4.28 -4.56 9.94
CA SER A 193 3.77 -5.77 10.58
C SER A 193 2.61 -6.36 9.78
N PRO A 194 2.45 -7.69 9.73
CA PRO A 194 1.28 -8.33 9.13
C PRO A 194 -0.02 -7.82 9.74
N PHE A 195 -1.10 -7.79 8.94
CA PHE A 195 -2.44 -7.37 9.34
C PHE A 195 -3.42 -8.53 9.18
N GLY A 196 -3.90 -9.05 10.28
CA GLY A 196 -4.77 -10.22 10.38
C GLY A 196 -5.11 -10.53 11.83
N ASN A 197 -5.71 -11.71 12.10
CA ASN A 197 -5.89 -12.20 13.45
C ASN A 197 -4.54 -12.56 14.09
N GLU A 198 -4.51 -12.69 15.40
CA GLU A 198 -3.26 -12.84 16.18
C GLU A 198 -2.46 -14.09 15.76
N THR A 199 -3.12 -15.23 15.62
CA THR A 199 -2.45 -16.50 15.25
C THR A 199 -1.86 -16.46 13.86
N TRP A 200 -2.57 -15.87 12.90
CA TRP A 200 -2.09 -15.68 11.53
C TRP A 200 -0.91 -14.68 11.50
N VAL A 201 -1.01 -13.56 12.22
CA VAL A 201 0.04 -12.54 12.32
C VAL A 201 1.34 -13.16 12.85
N GLU A 202 1.29 -13.97 13.91
CA GLU A 202 2.47 -14.65 14.44
C GLU A 202 3.07 -15.66 13.45
N SER A 203 2.22 -16.45 12.81
CA SER A 203 2.63 -17.42 11.80
C SER A 203 3.33 -16.76 10.63
N ILE A 204 2.73 -15.72 10.06
CA ILE A 204 3.28 -14.96 8.92
C ILE A 204 4.53 -14.19 9.32
N ALA A 205 4.56 -13.62 10.53
CA ALA A 205 5.76 -12.94 11.01
C ALA A 205 6.96 -13.89 11.09
N ARG A 206 6.77 -15.11 11.61
CA ARG A 206 7.83 -16.15 11.61
C ARG A 206 8.23 -16.56 10.20
N ARG A 207 7.26 -16.83 9.32
CA ARG A 207 7.50 -17.26 7.94
C ARG A 207 8.32 -16.25 7.15
N PHE A 208 8.08 -14.96 7.34
CA PHE A 208 8.73 -13.88 6.58
C PHE A 208 9.86 -13.16 7.35
N GLY A 209 10.20 -13.60 8.56
CA GLY A 209 11.23 -12.93 9.38
C GLY A 209 10.83 -11.52 9.80
N LEU A 210 9.55 -11.31 10.11
CA LEU A 210 8.97 -10.02 10.47
C LEU A 210 8.71 -9.88 11.98
N GLU A 211 9.19 -10.81 12.84
CA GLU A 211 8.92 -10.82 14.28
C GLU A 211 9.36 -9.52 14.96
N SER A 212 10.41 -8.89 14.45
CA SER A 212 10.88 -7.59 14.95
C SER A 212 9.84 -6.48 14.78
N THR A 213 8.90 -6.62 13.83
CA THR A 213 7.84 -5.64 13.57
C THR A 213 6.72 -5.71 14.59
N LEU A 214 6.59 -6.81 15.31
CA LEU A 214 5.58 -7.03 16.35
C LEU A 214 6.02 -6.44 17.72
N ARG A 215 7.31 -6.30 17.95
CA ARG A 215 7.85 -5.83 19.24
C ARG A 215 7.61 -4.33 19.42
N PRO A 216 7.27 -3.85 20.64
CA PRO A 216 7.21 -2.42 20.93
C PRO A 216 8.53 -1.75 20.57
N ARG A 217 8.50 -0.53 20.00
CA ARG A 217 9.71 0.27 19.81
C ARG A 217 10.12 0.85 21.17
N GLY A 218 11.33 0.54 21.59
CA GLY A 218 11.95 1.07 22.81
C GLY A 218 13.32 0.46 23.01
N ARG A 219 14.18 1.14 23.77
CA ARG A 219 15.41 0.54 24.26
C ARG A 219 15.00 -0.64 25.17
N PRO A 220 15.58 -1.85 25.01
CA PRO A 220 15.33 -2.94 25.95
C PRO A 220 15.58 -2.41 27.38
N GLN A 221 14.66 -2.66 28.31
CA GLN A 221 14.93 -2.37 29.71
C GLN A 221 16.19 -3.15 30.08
N VAL A 222 17.22 -2.45 30.54
CA VAL A 222 18.40 -3.07 31.14
C VAL A 222 17.85 -3.79 32.37
N ARG A 223 17.84 -5.12 32.37
CA ARG A 223 17.61 -5.88 33.60
C ARG A 223 18.76 -5.51 34.52
N ASN A 224 18.48 -4.71 35.54
CA ASN A 224 19.40 -4.54 36.65
C ASN A 224 19.60 -5.92 37.30
N SER A 225 20.72 -6.54 36.98
CA SER A 225 21.24 -7.68 37.73
C SER A 225 21.90 -7.12 39.01
N GLN A 226 21.07 -6.59 39.91
CA GLN A 226 21.46 -6.35 41.29
C GLN A 226 20.57 -7.25 42.14
N ASN A 227 21.12 -8.40 42.49
CA ASN A 227 21.00 -9.08 43.79
C ASN A 227 21.65 -10.47 43.68
N LYS A 228 22.95 -10.51 43.85
CA LYS A 228 23.67 -11.60 44.47
C LYS A 228 24.78 -10.91 45.24
N ASP A 229 24.56 -10.87 46.54
CA ASP A 229 25.51 -11.02 47.62
C ASP A 229 24.91 -10.43 48.89
N SER A 230 24.35 -11.31 49.68
CA SER A 230 24.32 -11.26 51.15
C SER A 230 23.94 -12.67 51.67
#